data_f34e2e379f89eb90e10d5a466d18f9e3
#
_entry.id   f34e2e379f89eb90e10d5a466d18f9e3
#
_cell.length_a   1.000
_cell.length_b   1.000
_cell.length_c   1.000
_cell.angle_alpha   90.00
_cell.angle_beta   90.00
_cell.angle_gamma   90.00
#
_symmetry.space_group_name_H-M   'P 1'
#
loop_
_entity.id
_entity.type
_entity.pdbx_description
1 polymer ?
#
loop_
_entity_poly.entity_id
_entity_poly.type
_entity_poly.pdbx_seq_one_letter_code
_entity_poly.pdbx_strand_id
1 'polypeptide(L)'
;VRARSRTALVPALLALLAGLACSPQASAHQEPAARPASSVAASGTFRNPLNTGPDPYLTYANGAYHLTTTQGDSIKMWSSPSLATLLDAEPKTVWTDTDTSRNQHIWAPEFYRFNNHWYLYYTADDGTDDHHRLFVLESSGDDPTGPYHFKAKLAPPNHTGDFAIDPGILQHNGKLYLAYSGINPYQHNGLNIAPMSNPYTVSGDAVAINAAGGCPEVREGPEFLNRNGRTWMTYSTCDTGKPDYQVWMMSLADNADPLVPGNWTQTSGPVFSRADARGVFGPGHHAFFKSPDGTEDWLVYHAKTTSTNTYTNRTTRAQKISWNADGSPNLGTPLAMGATQNLPSGDPGSGNYWINDDSRTSGDGGVTYTGTWNSGTGCAAQCFWSDDHWSDKAGNTATFTFSGTRIALLSVKDTGNGIAAVSVDGGPEQRVDFYGAIRTGETLQYLSPRLASGPHTLRVRVTGEHSAASTGSFVSVDRAEVYKD
;
A
#
# COMPACT_ATOMS: atom_id res chain seq x y z
N VAL A 1 40.65 26.97 69.77
CA VAL A 1 42.02 27.05 70.30
C VAL A 1 42.97 26.40 69.28
N ARG A 2 43.79 27.27 68.71
CA ARG A 2 45.21 27.03 68.25
C ARG A 2 45.51 25.74 67.44
N ALA A 3 46.35 25.68 66.44
CA ALA A 3 47.23 26.64 65.79
C ALA A 3 47.84 25.98 64.55
N ARG A 4 48.23 26.80 63.66
CA ARG A 4 49.09 26.64 62.48
C ARG A 4 50.26 25.63 62.62
N SER A 5 50.64 24.99 61.49
CA SER A 5 51.98 25.20 61.01
C SER A 5 52.15 24.78 59.53
N ARG A 6 52.86 25.60 58.78
CA ARG A 6 53.33 25.45 57.40
C ARG A 6 54.64 24.68 57.46
N THR A 7 54.93 23.82 56.45
CA THR A 7 56.31 23.71 55.95
C THR A 7 56.30 23.36 54.46
N ALA A 8 57.14 23.97 53.72
CA ALA A 8 57.29 23.95 52.26
C ALA A 8 58.50 23.08 51.85
N LEU A 9 58.60 22.88 50.54
CA LEU A 9 59.72 22.57 49.67
C LEU A 9 60.27 21.13 49.66
N VAL A 10 60.63 20.52 48.52
CA VAL A 10 61.35 20.86 47.27
C VAL A 10 61.15 19.71 46.26
N PRO A 11 61.31 19.86 44.91
CA PRO A 11 60.96 18.92 43.91
C PRO A 11 62.01 17.82 43.62
N ALA A 12 61.58 16.64 43.29
CA ALA A 12 62.46 15.63 42.70
C ALA A 12 62.02 15.34 41.25
N LEU A 13 62.94 15.65 40.34
CA LEU A 13 62.82 15.36 38.91
C LEU A 13 62.97 13.83 38.70
N LEU A 14 61.97 13.16 38.18
CA LEU A 14 62.12 11.79 37.65
C LEU A 14 61.65 11.79 36.20
N ALA A 15 62.58 11.53 35.31
CA ALA A 15 62.33 11.30 33.91
C ALA A 15 61.56 9.96 33.71
N LEU A 16 60.36 10.04 33.14
CA LEU A 16 59.66 8.83 32.66
C LEU A 16 59.71 8.80 31.14
N LEU A 17 60.30 7.73 30.63
CA LEU A 17 60.25 7.34 29.24
C LEU A 17 58.76 7.13 28.82
N ALA A 18 58.28 7.90 27.86
CA ALA A 18 57.03 7.68 27.23
C ALA A 18 57.15 6.59 26.15
N GLY A 19 56.66 5.40 26.46
CA GLY A 19 56.43 4.36 25.47
C GLY A 19 55.17 4.77 24.63
N LEU A 20 55.37 5.03 23.34
CA LEU A 20 54.25 5.18 22.38
C LEU A 20 53.59 3.82 22.18
N ALA A 21 52.45 3.61 22.79
CA ALA A 21 51.52 2.55 22.41
C ALA A 21 50.70 3.07 21.23
N CYS A 22 51.00 2.59 20.03
CA CYS A 22 50.12 2.75 18.85
C CYS A 22 48.85 1.95 19.07
N SER A 23 47.74 2.63 19.40
CA SER A 23 46.39 2.05 19.30
C SER A 23 45.96 2.09 17.83
N PRO A 24 45.46 1.01 17.26
CA PRO A 24 44.88 1.07 15.92
C PRO A 24 43.61 1.93 15.97
N GLN A 25 43.60 3.06 15.32
CA GLN A 25 42.40 3.80 15.00
C GLN A 25 41.57 2.94 14.03
N ALA A 26 40.43 2.47 14.50
CA ALA A 26 39.39 1.95 13.63
C ALA A 26 38.92 3.08 12.70
N SER A 27 39.28 2.99 11.43
CA SER A 27 38.70 3.83 10.38
C SER A 27 37.21 3.53 10.33
N ALA A 28 36.38 4.45 10.80
CA ALA A 28 34.97 4.43 10.53
C ALA A 28 34.80 4.55 9.01
N HIS A 29 34.42 3.46 8.36
CA HIS A 29 33.89 3.53 7.00
C HIS A 29 32.64 4.41 7.06
N GLN A 30 32.78 5.66 6.59
CA GLN A 30 31.63 6.46 6.20
C GLN A 30 30.98 5.74 5.02
N GLU A 31 29.78 5.19 5.25
CA GLU A 31 28.91 4.81 4.14
C GLU A 31 28.76 6.05 3.23
N PRO A 32 28.93 5.88 1.91
CA PRO A 32 28.67 6.97 1.00
C PRO A 32 27.22 7.40 1.18
N ALA A 33 27.01 8.69 1.47
CA ALA A 33 25.69 9.29 1.54
C ALA A 33 24.88 8.84 0.33
N ALA A 34 23.71 8.26 0.57
CA ALA A 34 22.79 7.84 -0.47
C ALA A 34 22.59 9.02 -1.41
N ARG A 35 22.97 8.83 -2.67
CA ARG A 35 22.77 9.81 -3.72
C ARG A 35 21.26 10.08 -3.76
N PRO A 36 20.79 11.33 -3.70
CA PRO A 36 19.37 11.60 -3.86
C PRO A 36 18.94 10.96 -5.16
N ALA A 37 17.92 10.10 -5.09
CA ALA A 37 17.31 9.51 -6.27
C ALA A 37 16.93 10.68 -7.19
N SER A 38 17.49 10.70 -8.39
CA SER A 38 17.07 11.63 -9.43
C SER A 38 15.58 11.39 -9.60
N SER A 39 14.75 12.38 -9.25
CA SER A 39 13.33 12.35 -9.55
C SER A 39 13.22 12.25 -11.08
N VAL A 40 12.94 11.07 -11.58
CA VAL A 40 12.54 10.91 -12.96
C VAL A 40 11.20 11.61 -13.05
N ALA A 41 11.14 12.73 -13.75
CA ALA A 41 9.89 13.44 -13.95
C ALA A 41 8.90 12.44 -14.57
N ALA A 42 7.71 12.31 -13.98
CA ALA A 42 6.66 11.46 -14.49
C ALA A 42 6.41 11.83 -15.97
N SER A 43 6.64 10.89 -16.88
CA SER A 43 6.40 11.11 -18.29
C SER A 43 5.06 10.49 -18.64
N GLY A 44 4.00 11.28 -18.61
CA GLY A 44 2.69 10.82 -19.01
C GLY A 44 1.54 11.46 -18.23
N THR A 45 0.36 11.10 -18.64
CA THR A 45 -0.89 11.61 -18.05
C THR A 45 -1.88 10.48 -17.82
N PHE A 46 -2.81 10.70 -16.91
CA PHE A 46 -3.96 9.82 -16.70
C PHE A 46 -5.25 10.65 -16.64
N ARG A 47 -6.37 9.95 -16.58
CA ARG A 47 -7.70 10.53 -16.42
C ARG A 47 -8.54 9.72 -15.47
N ASN A 48 -9.35 10.39 -14.67
CA ASN A 48 -10.40 9.72 -13.90
C ASN A 48 -11.54 9.21 -14.80
N PRO A 49 -12.24 8.11 -14.48
CA PRO A 49 -12.11 7.37 -13.24
C PRO A 49 -10.94 6.37 -13.27
N LEU A 50 -10.45 5.99 -12.09
CA LEU A 50 -9.50 4.89 -11.91
C LEU A 50 -10.18 3.53 -11.74
N ASN A 51 -11.46 3.54 -11.31
CA ASN A 51 -12.29 2.37 -11.14
C ASN A 51 -13.77 2.79 -11.09
N THR A 52 -14.68 1.85 -11.30
CA THR A 52 -16.13 2.08 -11.24
C THR A 52 -16.73 1.88 -9.85
N GLY A 53 -15.94 1.36 -8.89
CA GLY A 53 -16.39 1.09 -7.52
C GLY A 53 -16.31 2.29 -6.59
N PRO A 54 -17.09 2.28 -5.48
CA PRO A 54 -17.06 3.28 -4.43
C PRO A 54 -16.07 2.92 -3.31
N ASP A 55 -15.89 3.85 -2.36
CA ASP A 55 -15.18 3.68 -1.10
C ASP A 55 -13.74 3.17 -1.33
N PRO A 56 -12.93 3.91 -2.11
CA PRO A 56 -11.63 3.43 -2.54
C PRO A 56 -10.57 3.57 -1.46
N TYR A 57 -9.72 2.55 -1.32
CA TYR A 57 -8.43 2.65 -0.67
C TYR A 57 -7.32 2.29 -1.65
N LEU A 58 -6.29 3.11 -1.76
CA LEU A 58 -5.21 2.97 -2.74
C LEU A 58 -3.86 3.15 -2.06
N THR A 59 -2.92 2.26 -2.36
CA THR A 59 -1.52 2.43 -1.97
C THR A 59 -0.58 1.99 -3.11
N TYR A 60 0.66 2.47 -3.09
CA TYR A 60 1.72 1.99 -3.97
C TYR A 60 2.69 1.12 -3.16
N ALA A 61 2.85 -0.12 -3.56
CA ALA A 61 3.75 -1.07 -2.93
C ALA A 61 4.25 -2.09 -3.96
N ASN A 62 5.44 -2.63 -3.76
CA ASN A 62 6.02 -3.69 -4.60
C ASN A 62 5.99 -3.39 -6.11
N GLY A 63 6.12 -2.11 -6.48
CA GLY A 63 6.16 -1.69 -7.89
C GLY A 63 4.80 -1.48 -8.54
N ALA A 64 3.69 -1.54 -7.80
CA ALA A 64 2.35 -1.35 -8.32
C ALA A 64 1.45 -0.55 -7.38
N TYR A 65 0.43 0.08 -7.94
CA TYR A 65 -0.73 0.57 -7.21
C TYR A 65 -1.67 -0.59 -6.92
N HIS A 66 -2.15 -0.66 -5.70
CA HIS A 66 -3.14 -1.63 -5.25
C HIS A 66 -4.37 -0.88 -4.78
N LEU A 67 -5.51 -1.17 -5.38
CA LEU A 67 -6.79 -0.53 -5.11
C LEU A 67 -7.80 -1.54 -4.60
N THR A 68 -8.49 -1.20 -3.53
CA THR A 68 -9.72 -1.87 -3.09
C THR A 68 -10.92 -0.94 -3.20
N THR A 69 -12.10 -1.49 -3.38
CA THR A 69 -13.38 -0.78 -3.34
C THR A 69 -14.45 -1.69 -2.72
N THR A 70 -15.55 -1.13 -2.25
CA THR A 70 -16.70 -1.90 -1.77
C THR A 70 -17.28 -2.77 -2.87
N GLN A 71 -17.44 -4.08 -2.60
CA GLN A 71 -18.02 -5.06 -3.51
C GLN A 71 -19.27 -5.74 -2.95
N GLY A 72 -19.44 -5.78 -1.62
CA GLY A 72 -20.61 -6.32 -0.92
C GLY A 72 -20.52 -7.80 -0.55
N ASP A 73 -19.88 -8.64 -1.37
CA ASP A 73 -19.81 -10.09 -1.18
C ASP A 73 -18.40 -10.66 -1.02
N SER A 74 -17.42 -9.84 -1.34
CA SER A 74 -16.00 -10.22 -1.38
C SER A 74 -15.12 -9.00 -1.29
N ILE A 75 -13.82 -9.20 -1.07
CA ILE A 75 -12.82 -8.15 -1.23
C ILE A 75 -12.03 -8.45 -2.50
N LYS A 76 -12.07 -7.50 -3.42
CA LYS A 76 -11.31 -7.53 -4.66
C LYS A 76 -10.24 -6.45 -4.64
N MET A 77 -9.09 -6.76 -5.24
CA MET A 77 -7.97 -5.84 -5.37
C MET A 77 -7.57 -5.72 -6.83
N TRP A 78 -7.51 -4.50 -7.33
CA TRP A 78 -6.98 -4.15 -8.64
C TRP A 78 -5.54 -3.72 -8.48
N SER A 79 -4.65 -4.25 -9.31
CA SER A 79 -3.23 -3.93 -9.25
C SER A 79 -2.73 -3.48 -10.60
N SER A 80 -1.96 -2.38 -10.63
CA SER A 80 -1.40 -1.83 -11.87
C SER A 80 -0.10 -1.08 -11.58
N PRO A 81 0.93 -1.20 -12.44
CA PRO A 81 2.16 -0.44 -12.28
C PRO A 81 1.98 1.08 -12.44
N SER A 82 0.90 1.52 -13.10
CA SER A 82 0.60 2.93 -13.36
C SER A 82 -0.87 3.28 -13.11
N LEU A 83 -1.15 4.50 -12.64
CA LEU A 83 -2.53 5.01 -12.56
C LEU A 83 -3.20 5.08 -13.93
N ALA A 84 -2.43 5.25 -15.00
CA ALA A 84 -2.96 5.34 -16.35
C ALA A 84 -3.59 4.02 -16.86
N THR A 85 -3.25 2.90 -16.24
CA THR A 85 -3.73 1.56 -16.63
C THR A 85 -4.56 0.87 -15.55
N LEU A 86 -4.78 1.54 -14.40
CA LEU A 86 -5.50 0.96 -13.27
C LEU A 86 -6.98 0.67 -13.60
N LEU A 87 -7.63 1.50 -14.43
CA LEU A 87 -9.02 1.27 -14.86
C LEU A 87 -9.20 -0.04 -15.62
N ASP A 88 -8.18 -0.43 -16.40
CA ASP A 88 -8.18 -1.63 -17.25
C ASP A 88 -7.62 -2.87 -16.53
N ALA A 89 -7.22 -2.72 -15.25
CA ALA A 89 -6.69 -3.85 -14.48
C ALA A 89 -7.79 -4.85 -14.12
N GLU A 90 -7.47 -6.14 -14.25
CA GLU A 90 -8.36 -7.20 -13.80
C GLU A 90 -8.29 -7.37 -12.28
N PRO A 91 -9.43 -7.51 -11.59
CA PRO A 91 -9.44 -7.66 -10.14
C PRO A 91 -9.07 -9.09 -9.71
N LYS A 92 -8.21 -9.18 -8.70
CA LYS A 92 -7.99 -10.42 -7.93
C LYS A 92 -8.95 -10.43 -6.73
N THR A 93 -9.72 -11.50 -6.56
CA THR A 93 -10.44 -11.72 -5.29
C THR A 93 -9.43 -12.15 -4.23
N VAL A 94 -9.22 -11.29 -3.23
CA VAL A 94 -8.26 -11.53 -2.14
C VAL A 94 -8.92 -12.11 -0.90
N TRP A 95 -10.25 -11.96 -0.77
CA TRP A 95 -11.03 -12.53 0.32
C TRP A 95 -12.47 -12.81 -0.06
N THR A 96 -12.95 -13.97 0.36
CA THR A 96 -14.38 -14.32 0.47
C THR A 96 -14.58 -14.95 1.85
N ASP A 97 -15.64 -14.59 2.55
CA ASP A 97 -15.89 -15.13 3.87
C ASP A 97 -16.96 -16.23 3.81
N THR A 98 -16.73 -17.33 4.51
CA THR A 98 -17.68 -18.44 4.66
C THR A 98 -18.44 -18.41 5.99
N ASP A 99 -18.05 -17.54 6.90
CA ASP A 99 -18.74 -17.35 8.18
C ASP A 99 -19.96 -16.45 7.99
N THR A 100 -21.14 -17.02 8.17
CA THR A 100 -22.40 -16.34 7.92
C THR A 100 -22.66 -15.14 8.82
N SER A 101 -21.88 -14.95 9.88
CA SER A 101 -21.98 -13.76 10.74
C SER A 101 -21.27 -12.52 10.18
N ARG A 102 -20.54 -12.65 9.05
CA ARG A 102 -19.72 -11.58 8.46
C ARG A 102 -19.47 -11.74 6.96
N ASN A 103 -20.32 -12.44 6.24
CA ASN A 103 -20.16 -12.72 4.81
C ASN A 103 -21.09 -11.92 3.88
N GLN A 104 -21.81 -10.96 4.45
CA GLN A 104 -22.70 -10.05 3.72
C GLN A 104 -22.24 -8.60 3.91
N HIS A 105 -22.61 -7.74 3.00
CA HIS A 105 -22.34 -6.30 3.02
C HIS A 105 -20.89 -5.99 3.41
N ILE A 106 -19.93 -6.63 2.70
CA ILE A 106 -18.50 -6.38 2.89
C ILE A 106 -18.17 -5.02 2.27
N TRP A 107 -17.91 -4.01 3.13
CA TRP A 107 -17.72 -2.63 2.71
C TRP A 107 -16.37 -2.07 3.11
N ALA A 108 -15.95 -1.00 2.39
CA ALA A 108 -14.83 -0.12 2.65
C ALA A 108 -13.55 -0.83 3.12
N PRO A 109 -13.00 -1.77 2.32
CA PRO A 109 -11.77 -2.45 2.70
C PRO A 109 -10.56 -1.53 2.57
N GLU A 110 -9.82 -1.36 3.67
CA GLU A 110 -8.55 -0.61 3.75
C GLU A 110 -7.42 -1.56 4.14
N PHE A 111 -6.18 -1.31 3.69
CA PHE A 111 -5.08 -2.19 4.02
C PHE A 111 -3.80 -1.43 4.33
N TYR A 112 -3.18 -1.81 5.45
CA TYR A 112 -1.99 -1.18 6.01
C TYR A 112 -0.89 -2.19 6.23
N ARG A 113 0.37 -1.77 6.05
CA ARG A 113 1.53 -2.62 6.23
C ARG A 113 2.16 -2.41 7.62
N PHE A 114 2.29 -3.51 8.40
CA PHE A 114 2.96 -3.54 9.69
C PHE A 114 3.85 -4.79 9.79
N ASN A 115 5.10 -4.61 10.17
CA ASN A 115 6.02 -5.72 10.44
C ASN A 115 6.11 -6.77 9.32
N ASN A 116 6.18 -6.33 8.05
CA ASN A 116 6.23 -7.18 6.85
C ASN A 116 4.99 -8.05 6.63
N HIS A 117 3.85 -7.64 7.17
CA HIS A 117 2.52 -8.18 6.88
C HIS A 117 1.59 -7.05 6.48
N TRP A 118 0.60 -7.38 5.66
CA TRP A 118 -0.52 -6.51 5.34
C TRP A 118 -1.70 -6.88 6.20
N TYR A 119 -2.33 -5.89 6.78
CA TYR A 119 -3.56 -6.01 7.55
C TYR A 119 -4.67 -5.33 6.77
N LEU A 120 -5.68 -6.10 6.38
CA LEU A 120 -6.82 -5.62 5.62
C LEU A 120 -8.02 -5.50 6.58
N TYR A 121 -8.45 -4.27 6.77
CA TYR A 121 -9.57 -3.91 7.64
C TYR A 121 -10.81 -3.72 6.80
N TYR A 122 -11.94 -4.20 7.26
CA TYR A 122 -13.21 -4.11 6.54
C TYR A 122 -14.39 -4.18 7.49
N THR A 123 -15.57 -3.87 6.96
CA THR A 123 -16.84 -3.99 7.65
C THR A 123 -17.67 -5.07 6.98
N ALA A 124 -18.40 -5.85 7.76
CA ALA A 124 -19.35 -6.84 7.26
C ALA A 124 -20.44 -7.15 8.29
N ASP A 125 -21.51 -7.79 7.84
CA ASP A 125 -22.62 -8.25 8.65
C ASP A 125 -23.13 -9.64 8.25
N ASP A 126 -24.24 -10.04 8.83
CA ASP A 126 -24.97 -11.32 8.57
C ASP A 126 -26.15 -11.15 7.60
N GLY A 127 -26.24 -10.04 6.88
CA GLY A 127 -27.39 -9.64 6.06
C GLY A 127 -28.33 -8.65 6.75
N THR A 128 -28.02 -8.26 8.00
CA THR A 128 -28.76 -7.25 8.76
C THR A 128 -27.89 -6.03 8.97
N ASP A 129 -28.25 -4.90 8.40
CA ASP A 129 -27.44 -3.69 8.35
C ASP A 129 -26.96 -3.21 9.73
N ASP A 130 -27.80 -3.24 10.77
CA ASP A 130 -27.44 -2.89 12.16
C ASP A 130 -26.40 -3.86 12.79
N HIS A 131 -26.15 -5.00 12.16
CA HIS A 131 -25.17 -5.99 12.62
C HIS A 131 -23.77 -5.78 12.04
N HIS A 132 -23.52 -4.69 11.35
CA HIS A 132 -22.18 -4.36 10.88
C HIS A 132 -21.15 -4.30 12.01
N ARG A 133 -20.02 -4.94 11.81
CA ARG A 133 -18.88 -4.98 12.73
C ARG A 133 -17.58 -4.83 11.97
N LEU A 134 -16.55 -4.45 12.70
CA LEU A 134 -15.21 -4.26 12.15
C LEU A 134 -14.40 -5.55 12.25
N PHE A 135 -13.72 -5.88 11.18
CA PHE A 135 -12.89 -7.08 11.07
C PHE A 135 -11.53 -6.76 10.47
N VAL A 136 -10.56 -7.62 10.75
CA VAL A 136 -9.22 -7.52 10.18
C VAL A 136 -8.73 -8.89 9.71
N LEU A 137 -8.14 -8.91 8.54
CA LEU A 137 -7.38 -10.01 7.96
C LEU A 137 -5.89 -9.72 8.08
N GLU A 138 -5.07 -10.77 8.07
CA GLU A 138 -3.61 -10.66 8.02
C GLU A 138 -3.09 -11.44 6.81
N SER A 139 -2.18 -10.85 6.05
CA SER A 139 -1.51 -11.53 4.96
C SER A 139 -0.50 -12.55 5.48
N SER A 140 -0.24 -13.61 4.70
CA SER A 140 0.76 -14.61 5.05
C SER A 140 2.21 -14.11 4.90
N GLY A 141 2.41 -12.95 4.29
CA GLY A 141 3.72 -12.35 4.04
C GLY A 141 3.58 -10.90 3.60
N ASP A 142 4.60 -10.37 2.94
CA ASP A 142 4.72 -8.96 2.55
C ASP A 142 4.14 -8.65 1.16
N ASP A 143 3.14 -9.41 0.73
CA ASP A 143 2.38 -9.16 -0.50
C ASP A 143 1.02 -8.54 -0.16
N PRO A 144 0.69 -7.33 -0.66
CA PRO A 144 -0.62 -6.72 -0.44
C PRO A 144 -1.77 -7.52 -1.08
N THR A 145 -1.50 -8.36 -2.06
CA THR A 145 -2.52 -9.21 -2.69
C THR A 145 -2.78 -10.53 -1.96
N GLY A 146 -2.17 -10.72 -0.79
CA GLY A 146 -2.38 -11.90 0.08
C GLY A 146 -1.41 -13.06 -0.19
N PRO A 147 -1.73 -14.29 0.19
CA PRO A 147 -3.02 -14.72 0.76
C PRO A 147 -3.33 -14.11 2.12
N TYR A 148 -4.61 -13.88 2.35
CA TYR A 148 -5.13 -13.39 3.63
C TYR A 148 -5.79 -14.50 4.43
N HIS A 149 -5.75 -14.35 5.76
CA HIS A 149 -6.54 -15.17 6.69
C HIS A 149 -7.24 -14.27 7.71
N PHE A 150 -8.39 -14.73 8.19
CA PHE A 150 -9.12 -14.01 9.23
C PHE A 150 -8.26 -13.90 10.50
N LYS A 151 -8.11 -12.67 11.01
CA LYS A 151 -7.30 -12.41 12.18
C LYS A 151 -8.12 -12.11 13.43
N ALA A 152 -9.03 -11.14 13.34
CA ALA A 152 -9.82 -10.73 14.50
C ALA A 152 -11.09 -9.93 14.11
N LYS A 153 -12.06 -9.93 15.03
CA LYS A 153 -13.08 -8.89 15.15
C LYS A 153 -12.50 -7.75 16.00
N LEU A 154 -12.67 -6.52 15.55
CA LEU A 154 -12.23 -5.33 16.27
C LEU A 154 -13.43 -4.74 17.01
N ALA A 155 -13.39 -4.74 18.33
CA ALA A 155 -14.47 -4.20 19.15
C ALA A 155 -13.89 -3.61 20.43
N PRO A 156 -14.04 -2.29 20.66
CA PRO A 156 -13.73 -1.69 21.95
C PRO A 156 -14.60 -2.31 23.07
N PRO A 157 -14.09 -2.45 24.30
CA PRO A 157 -14.83 -3.09 25.39
C PRO A 157 -16.20 -2.44 25.68
N ASN A 158 -16.32 -1.12 25.52
CA ASN A 158 -17.56 -0.37 25.71
C ASN A 158 -18.50 -0.37 24.48
N HIS A 159 -18.11 -1.01 23.33
CA HIS A 159 -18.87 -1.05 22.07
C HIS A 159 -18.88 -2.45 21.41
N THR A 160 -18.88 -3.52 22.19
CA THR A 160 -18.69 -4.90 21.71
C THR A 160 -19.82 -5.40 20.78
N GLY A 161 -21.02 -4.85 20.93
CA GLY A 161 -22.22 -5.23 20.21
C GLY A 161 -22.82 -4.14 19.33
N ASP A 162 -22.19 -2.98 19.23
CA ASP A 162 -22.74 -1.83 18.54
C ASP A 162 -22.42 -1.87 17.05
N PHE A 163 -23.28 -1.21 16.26
CA PHE A 163 -23.01 -0.91 14.84
C PHE A 163 -21.68 -0.15 14.71
N ALA A 164 -20.84 -0.62 13.79
CA ALA A 164 -19.55 0.00 13.49
C ALA A 164 -19.13 -0.29 12.05
N ILE A 165 -18.68 0.76 11.34
CA ILE A 165 -18.19 0.71 9.96
C ILE A 165 -16.91 1.53 9.81
N ASP A 166 -16.23 1.39 8.67
CA ASP A 166 -15.10 2.22 8.20
C ASP A 166 -13.93 2.29 9.20
N PRO A 167 -13.20 1.20 9.41
CA PRO A 167 -12.07 1.15 10.34
C PRO A 167 -10.81 1.79 9.75
N GLY A 168 -10.47 3.03 10.14
CA GLY A 168 -9.20 3.71 9.81
C GLY A 168 -8.15 3.54 10.92
N ILE A 169 -6.88 3.39 10.56
CA ILE A 169 -5.78 3.16 11.50
C ILE A 169 -4.90 4.40 11.65
N LEU A 170 -4.93 5.00 12.83
CA LEU A 170 -4.02 6.08 13.20
C LEU A 170 -2.73 5.54 13.80
N GLN A 171 -1.60 5.94 13.24
CA GLN A 171 -0.29 5.82 13.87
C GLN A 171 0.10 7.17 14.48
N HIS A 172 0.23 7.24 15.80
CA HIS A 172 0.55 8.47 16.51
C HIS A 172 1.53 8.19 17.66
N ASN A 173 2.70 8.83 17.64
CA ASN A 173 3.76 8.66 18.64
C ASN A 173 4.13 7.20 18.91
N GLY A 174 4.26 6.40 17.86
CA GLY A 174 4.62 4.98 17.96
C GLY A 174 3.51 4.09 18.53
N LYS A 175 2.30 4.61 18.71
CA LYS A 175 1.11 3.88 19.13
C LYS A 175 0.11 3.77 17.99
N LEU A 176 -0.74 2.75 18.06
CA LEU A 176 -1.82 2.52 17.13
C LEU A 176 -3.17 2.86 17.78
N TYR A 177 -4.05 3.40 16.96
CA TYR A 177 -5.44 3.67 17.34
C TYR A 177 -6.36 3.27 16.21
N LEU A 178 -7.50 2.69 16.55
CA LEU A 178 -8.62 2.43 15.65
C LEU A 178 -9.57 3.63 15.70
N ALA A 179 -9.74 4.32 14.58
CA ALA A 179 -10.85 5.24 14.39
C ALA A 179 -11.92 4.58 13.53
N TYR A 180 -13.19 4.86 13.77
CA TYR A 180 -14.28 4.24 13.04
C TYR A 180 -15.57 5.05 13.14
N SER A 181 -16.49 4.82 12.22
CA SER A 181 -17.87 5.30 12.30
C SER A 181 -18.73 4.31 13.08
N GLY A 182 -19.51 4.79 14.02
CA GLY A 182 -20.38 3.94 14.83
C GLY A 182 -21.24 4.74 15.79
N ILE A 183 -22.07 4.05 16.54
CA ILE A 183 -22.94 4.68 17.54
C ILE A 183 -22.11 5.43 18.55
N ASN A 184 -22.48 6.70 18.77
CA ASN A 184 -21.93 7.51 19.84
C ASN A 184 -22.96 8.53 20.35
N PRO A 185 -22.68 9.30 21.43
CA PRO A 185 -23.65 10.25 21.99
C PRO A 185 -24.09 11.39 21.06
N TYR A 186 -23.41 11.57 19.94
CA TYR A 186 -23.68 12.69 19.01
C TYR A 186 -24.45 12.24 17.77
N GLN A 187 -24.14 11.05 17.22
CA GLN A 187 -24.76 10.50 16.01
C GLN A 187 -24.87 8.98 16.08
N HIS A 188 -25.78 8.39 15.30
CA HIS A 188 -25.81 6.94 15.04
C HIS A 188 -24.53 6.51 14.30
N ASN A 189 -24.13 7.24 13.26
CA ASN A 189 -22.88 7.08 12.53
C ASN A 189 -21.94 8.25 12.88
N GLY A 190 -21.33 8.21 14.05
CA GLY A 190 -20.42 9.22 14.56
C GLY A 190 -19.01 8.68 14.72
N LEU A 191 -18.02 9.55 14.78
CA LEU A 191 -16.63 9.15 14.93
C LEU A 191 -16.31 8.70 16.35
N ASN A 192 -15.63 7.57 16.45
CA ASN A 192 -15.07 7.02 17.67
C ASN A 192 -13.58 6.72 17.45
N ILE A 193 -12.80 6.75 18.52
CA ILE A 193 -11.39 6.38 18.51
C ILE A 193 -11.05 5.53 19.74
N ALA A 194 -10.31 4.43 19.55
CA ALA A 194 -9.92 3.50 20.59
C ALA A 194 -8.43 3.15 20.51
N PRO A 195 -7.73 2.90 21.63
CA PRO A 195 -6.33 2.49 21.61
C PRO A 195 -6.18 1.05 21.11
N MET A 196 -5.08 0.77 20.41
CA MET A 196 -4.70 -0.57 19.98
C MET A 196 -3.34 -0.97 20.53
N SER A 197 -3.18 -2.24 20.93
CA SER A 197 -1.89 -2.80 21.36
C SER A 197 -1.05 -3.36 20.21
N ASN A 198 -1.70 -3.70 19.11
CA ASN A 198 -1.12 -4.22 17.88
C ASN A 198 -2.15 -4.08 16.74
N PRO A 199 -1.83 -4.40 15.46
CA PRO A 199 -2.74 -4.17 14.34
C PRO A 199 -4.09 -4.89 14.39
N TYR A 200 -4.29 -5.83 15.27
CA TYR A 200 -5.51 -6.65 15.34
C TYR A 200 -6.13 -6.72 16.76
N THR A 201 -5.68 -5.88 17.69
CA THR A 201 -6.19 -5.92 19.08
C THR A 201 -6.49 -4.51 19.60
N VAL A 202 -7.76 -4.20 19.77
CA VAL A 202 -8.20 -3.02 20.53
C VAL A 202 -7.93 -3.26 22.01
N SER A 203 -7.28 -2.32 22.68
CA SER A 203 -6.73 -2.49 24.04
C SER A 203 -7.44 -1.66 25.12
N GLY A 204 -8.48 -0.91 24.75
CA GLY A 204 -9.23 -0.09 25.70
C GLY A 204 -10.52 0.45 25.11
N ASP A 205 -11.25 1.19 25.91
CA ASP A 205 -12.52 1.78 25.55
C ASP A 205 -12.39 2.80 24.42
N ALA A 206 -13.41 2.88 23.58
CA ALA A 206 -13.53 3.92 22.59
C ALA A 206 -13.98 5.24 23.22
N VAL A 207 -13.47 6.31 22.65
CA VAL A 207 -13.86 7.69 22.99
C VAL A 207 -14.59 8.31 21.79
N ALA A 208 -15.75 8.89 22.05
CA ALA A 208 -16.55 9.57 21.04
C ALA A 208 -15.95 10.93 20.67
N ILE A 209 -15.83 11.20 19.38
CA ILE A 209 -15.41 12.50 18.83
C ILE A 209 -16.65 13.27 18.38
N ASN A 210 -16.87 14.47 18.95
CA ASN A 210 -17.92 15.37 18.48
C ASN A 210 -17.47 16.09 17.21
N ALA A 211 -17.60 15.41 16.07
CA ALA A 211 -17.11 15.87 14.78
C ALA A 211 -18.13 16.80 14.10
N ALA A 212 -17.69 17.98 13.65
CA ALA A 212 -18.49 18.90 12.86
C ALA A 212 -18.85 18.30 11.48
N GLY A 213 -19.83 18.89 10.80
CA GLY A 213 -20.21 18.43 9.44
C GLY A 213 -21.30 19.26 8.82
N GLY A 214 -21.45 19.09 7.50
CA GLY A 214 -22.46 19.80 6.72
C GLY A 214 -23.88 19.26 6.88
N CYS A 215 -24.04 18.04 7.37
CA CYS A 215 -25.32 17.37 7.62
C CYS A 215 -25.29 16.70 9.00
N PRO A 216 -26.44 16.43 9.62
CA PRO A 216 -26.46 15.85 10.98
C PRO A 216 -26.20 14.33 10.99
N GLU A 217 -26.45 13.62 9.87
CA GLU A 217 -26.69 12.19 9.88
C GLU A 217 -25.42 11.35 10.06
N VAL A 218 -24.33 11.70 9.34
CA VAL A 218 -23.18 10.79 9.16
C VAL A 218 -21.84 11.49 9.36
N ARG A 219 -20.91 10.76 10.02
CA ARG A 219 -19.48 11.02 10.10
C ARG A 219 -18.77 9.68 9.88
N GLU A 220 -18.13 9.49 8.73
CA GLU A 220 -17.58 8.18 8.34
C GLU A 220 -16.26 8.30 7.58
N GLY A 221 -15.59 7.16 7.28
CA GLY A 221 -14.35 7.08 6.52
C GLY A 221 -13.23 7.95 7.12
N PRO A 222 -12.83 7.75 8.39
CA PRO A 222 -11.77 8.53 9.01
C PRO A 222 -10.40 8.15 8.45
N GLU A 223 -9.69 9.12 7.86
CA GLU A 223 -8.38 8.95 7.27
C GLU A 223 -7.35 9.92 7.84
N PHE A 224 -6.06 9.56 7.77
CA PHE A 224 -5.02 10.28 8.48
C PHE A 224 -3.85 10.71 7.59
N LEU A 225 -3.35 11.92 7.87
CA LEU A 225 -2.09 12.45 7.38
C LEU A 225 -1.24 12.96 8.54
N ASN A 226 0.06 12.68 8.52
CA ASN A 226 1.02 13.18 9.49
C ASN A 226 2.04 14.10 8.79
N ARG A 227 2.18 15.34 9.27
CA ARG A 227 3.17 16.28 8.76
C ARG A 227 3.50 17.38 9.76
N ASN A 228 4.78 17.73 9.85
CA ASN A 228 5.28 18.91 10.59
C ASN A 228 4.82 18.98 12.04
N GLY A 229 4.87 17.86 12.77
CA GLY A 229 4.48 17.82 14.19
C GLY A 229 2.97 17.86 14.42
N ARG A 230 2.18 17.45 13.42
CA ARG A 230 0.72 17.46 13.48
C ARG A 230 0.10 16.28 12.75
N THR A 231 -0.90 15.68 13.35
CA THR A 231 -1.80 14.69 12.75
C THR A 231 -3.05 15.39 12.24
N TRP A 232 -3.44 15.11 11.02
CA TRP A 232 -4.68 15.54 10.38
C TRP A 232 -5.59 14.35 10.23
N MET A 233 -6.78 14.40 10.81
CA MET A 233 -7.86 13.44 10.58
C MET A 233 -8.87 14.07 9.63
N THR A 234 -9.11 13.44 8.50
CA THR A 234 -10.16 13.78 7.56
C THR A 234 -11.27 12.73 7.63
N TYR A 235 -12.49 13.12 7.39
CA TYR A 235 -13.66 12.24 7.47
C TYR A 235 -14.76 12.77 6.57
N SER A 236 -15.63 11.89 6.13
CA SER A 236 -16.76 12.25 5.28
C SER A 236 -18.02 12.54 6.10
N THR A 237 -18.85 13.43 5.58
CA THR A 237 -20.12 13.83 6.23
C THR A 237 -21.24 13.90 5.21
N CYS A 238 -22.47 13.87 5.68
CA CYS A 238 -23.70 13.63 4.94
C CYS A 238 -23.84 12.13 4.55
N ASP A 239 -24.96 11.78 3.95
CA ASP A 239 -25.16 10.45 3.40
C ASP A 239 -24.46 10.31 2.04
N THR A 240 -23.73 9.21 1.82
CA THR A 240 -22.93 9.00 0.60
C THR A 240 -23.78 8.93 -0.68
N GLY A 241 -25.08 8.65 -0.57
CA GLY A 241 -26.03 8.73 -1.68
C GLY A 241 -26.39 10.18 -2.10
N LYS A 242 -26.12 11.17 -1.24
CA LYS A 242 -26.45 12.59 -1.52
C LYS A 242 -25.36 13.29 -2.36
N PRO A 243 -25.72 14.32 -3.12
CA PRO A 243 -24.74 15.14 -3.87
C PRO A 243 -23.89 16.03 -2.96
N ASP A 244 -24.32 16.25 -1.72
CA ASP A 244 -23.67 17.10 -0.72
C ASP A 244 -22.72 16.32 0.20
N TYR A 245 -22.48 15.03 -0.03
CA TYR A 245 -21.43 14.25 0.60
C TYR A 245 -20.10 14.96 0.42
N GLN A 246 -19.33 15.12 1.50
CA GLN A 246 -18.17 16.02 1.52
C GLN A 246 -17.19 15.65 2.62
N VAL A 247 -15.94 16.11 2.52
CA VAL A 247 -14.88 15.84 3.48
C VAL A 247 -14.68 17.03 4.41
N TRP A 248 -14.63 16.74 5.71
CA TRP A 248 -14.23 17.67 6.77
C TRP A 248 -12.89 17.24 7.36
N MET A 249 -12.31 18.09 8.20
CA MET A 249 -10.99 17.84 8.75
C MET A 249 -10.88 18.36 10.19
N MET A 250 -10.06 17.66 10.97
CA MET A 250 -9.58 18.14 12.26
C MET A 250 -8.10 17.84 12.42
N SER A 251 -7.44 18.53 13.34
CA SER A 251 -6.01 18.36 13.59
C SER A 251 -5.71 18.12 15.05
N LEU A 252 -4.64 17.37 15.29
CA LEU A 252 -4.08 17.05 16.60
C LEU A 252 -2.58 17.38 16.58
N ALA A 253 -2.07 18.02 17.63
CA ALA A 253 -0.61 18.18 17.80
C ALA A 253 0.03 16.83 18.13
N ASP A 254 1.24 16.55 17.62
CA ASP A 254 1.88 15.24 17.82
C ASP A 254 2.12 14.89 19.30
N ASN A 255 2.29 15.90 20.17
CA ASN A 255 2.44 15.68 21.62
C ASN A 255 1.11 15.55 22.38
N ALA A 256 -0.04 15.63 21.71
CA ALA A 256 -1.34 15.53 22.32
C ALA A 256 -1.88 14.09 22.28
N ASP A 257 -2.72 13.75 23.25
CA ASP A 257 -3.37 12.44 23.32
C ASP A 257 -4.60 12.40 22.39
N PRO A 258 -4.67 11.51 21.40
CA PRO A 258 -5.82 11.39 20.52
C PRO A 258 -7.10 10.90 21.23
N LEU A 259 -6.98 10.29 22.40
CA LEU A 259 -8.13 9.85 23.22
C LEU A 259 -8.77 10.97 24.04
N VAL A 260 -8.25 12.19 23.96
CA VAL A 260 -8.86 13.37 24.60
C VAL A 260 -9.56 14.21 23.53
N PRO A 261 -10.90 14.17 23.41
CA PRO A 261 -11.63 14.84 22.33
C PRO A 261 -11.33 16.33 22.18
N GLY A 262 -11.07 17.01 23.29
CA GLY A 262 -10.72 18.44 23.32
C GLY A 262 -9.37 18.80 22.70
N ASN A 263 -8.51 17.81 22.43
CA ASN A 263 -7.23 18.03 21.74
C ASN A 263 -7.38 18.14 20.22
N TRP A 264 -8.52 17.70 19.67
CA TRP A 264 -8.82 17.79 18.26
C TRP A 264 -9.38 19.17 17.89
N THR A 265 -8.72 19.88 16.99
CA THR A 265 -9.16 21.18 16.49
C THR A 265 -9.79 21.01 15.11
N GLN A 266 -11.06 21.40 14.97
CA GLN A 266 -11.84 21.21 13.75
C GLN A 266 -11.72 22.41 12.80
N THR A 267 -11.86 22.16 11.49
CA THR A 267 -12.04 23.22 10.50
C THR A 267 -13.42 23.87 10.64
N SER A 268 -13.56 25.09 10.16
CA SER A 268 -14.84 25.84 10.17
C SER A 268 -15.79 25.45 9.04
N GLY A 269 -15.34 24.60 8.09
CA GLY A 269 -16.10 24.15 6.95
C GLY A 269 -15.46 22.94 6.29
N PRO A 270 -16.10 22.40 5.22
CA PRO A 270 -15.56 21.27 4.49
C PRO A 270 -14.26 21.67 3.79
N VAL A 271 -13.33 20.71 3.69
CA VAL A 271 -12.05 20.86 2.98
C VAL A 271 -12.09 20.28 1.57
N PHE A 272 -13.14 19.51 1.26
CA PHE A 272 -13.38 18.96 -0.07
C PHE A 272 -14.88 18.70 -0.25
N SER A 273 -15.49 19.29 -1.27
CA SER A 273 -16.95 19.26 -1.46
C SER A 273 -17.29 19.31 -2.95
N ARG A 274 -18.58 19.18 -3.27
CA ARG A 274 -19.11 19.20 -4.64
C ARG A 274 -18.57 20.39 -5.46
N ALA A 275 -18.40 20.16 -6.74
CA ALA A 275 -17.96 21.16 -7.71
C ALA A 275 -18.92 21.16 -8.92
N ASP A 276 -20.06 21.81 -8.77
CA ASP A 276 -21.16 21.77 -9.74
C ASP A 276 -20.73 22.21 -11.14
N ALA A 277 -19.93 23.28 -11.22
CA ALA A 277 -19.38 23.76 -12.50
C ALA A 277 -18.47 22.75 -13.21
N ARG A 278 -18.01 21.73 -12.49
CA ARG A 278 -17.19 20.63 -13.02
C ARG A 278 -17.96 19.31 -13.14
N GLY A 279 -19.26 19.28 -12.81
CA GLY A 279 -20.09 18.09 -12.82
C GLY A 279 -19.63 17.05 -11.80
N VAL A 280 -19.17 17.48 -10.62
CA VAL A 280 -18.71 16.58 -9.55
C VAL A 280 -19.59 16.76 -8.33
N PHE A 281 -20.20 15.66 -7.90
CA PHE A 281 -21.16 15.63 -6.80
C PHE A 281 -20.81 14.52 -5.79
N GLY A 282 -21.03 14.79 -4.51
CA GLY A 282 -20.79 13.84 -3.44
C GLY A 282 -19.36 13.30 -3.40
N PRO A 283 -18.31 14.14 -3.44
CA PRO A 283 -16.94 13.65 -3.30
C PRO A 283 -16.62 13.34 -1.84
N GLY A 284 -16.13 12.14 -1.57
CA GLY A 284 -15.75 11.70 -0.23
C GLY A 284 -15.40 10.23 -0.18
N HIS A 285 -15.48 9.65 1.01
CA HIS A 285 -15.00 8.31 1.34
C HIS A 285 -13.64 8.07 0.69
N HIS A 286 -12.67 8.75 1.21
CA HIS A 286 -11.39 9.00 0.59
C HIS A 286 -10.26 8.33 1.37
N ALA A 287 -9.12 8.12 0.72
CA ALA A 287 -7.88 7.74 1.36
C ALA A 287 -6.71 8.54 0.78
N PHE A 288 -5.55 8.44 1.39
CA PHE A 288 -4.33 9.10 0.92
C PHE A 288 -3.29 8.07 0.51
N PHE A 289 -2.55 8.39 -0.54
CA PHE A 289 -1.42 7.56 -0.97
C PHE A 289 -0.23 8.41 -1.38
N LYS A 290 0.95 7.80 -1.41
CA LYS A 290 2.18 8.42 -1.88
C LYS A 290 2.42 8.08 -3.35
N SER A 291 3.07 9.02 -4.07
CA SER A 291 3.65 8.69 -5.37
C SER A 291 4.68 7.57 -5.27
N PRO A 292 4.98 6.83 -6.36
CA PRO A 292 5.97 5.75 -6.36
C PRO A 292 7.33 6.11 -5.78
N ASP A 293 7.79 7.34 -5.95
CA ASP A 293 9.04 7.85 -5.38
C ASP A 293 8.88 8.45 -3.97
N GLY A 294 7.67 8.43 -3.41
CA GLY A 294 7.34 8.93 -2.07
C GLY A 294 7.32 10.45 -1.92
N THR A 295 7.55 11.22 -2.98
CA THR A 295 7.73 12.69 -2.90
C THR A 295 6.44 13.48 -2.92
N GLU A 296 5.35 12.90 -3.42
CA GLU A 296 4.05 13.54 -3.56
C GLU A 296 2.98 12.87 -2.70
N ASP A 297 2.04 13.68 -2.23
CA ASP A 297 0.83 13.23 -1.55
C ASP A 297 -0.35 13.32 -2.51
N TRP A 298 -1.17 12.28 -2.53
CA TRP A 298 -2.31 12.11 -3.40
C TRP A 298 -3.54 11.73 -2.62
N LEU A 299 -4.71 12.17 -3.11
CA LEU A 299 -6.03 11.82 -2.63
C LEU A 299 -6.67 10.83 -3.61
N VAL A 300 -7.17 9.70 -3.11
CA VAL A 300 -8.14 8.84 -3.80
C VAL A 300 -9.49 9.02 -3.13
N TYR A 301 -10.57 9.07 -3.89
CA TYR A 301 -11.92 9.33 -3.38
C TYR A 301 -12.96 8.82 -4.36
N HIS A 302 -14.18 8.61 -3.93
CA HIS A 302 -15.27 8.45 -4.88
C HIS A 302 -16.03 9.75 -5.11
N ALA A 303 -16.67 9.87 -6.29
CA ALA A 303 -17.63 10.92 -6.58
C ALA A 303 -18.59 10.50 -7.70
N LYS A 304 -19.69 11.23 -7.83
CA LYS A 304 -20.72 11.04 -8.85
C LYS A 304 -20.64 12.14 -9.93
N THR A 305 -21.26 11.89 -11.06
CA THR A 305 -21.47 12.88 -12.15
C THR A 305 -22.92 13.42 -12.17
N THR A 306 -23.75 12.99 -11.24
CA THR A 306 -25.15 13.43 -11.10
C THR A 306 -25.43 14.01 -9.72
N SER A 307 -26.25 15.03 -9.67
CA SER A 307 -26.79 15.63 -8.45
C SER A 307 -27.97 14.85 -7.87
N THR A 308 -28.40 13.77 -8.52
CA THR A 308 -29.48 12.91 -8.03
C THR A 308 -29.02 12.11 -6.80
N ASN A 309 -29.89 11.95 -5.81
CA ASN A 309 -29.66 11.06 -4.68
C ASN A 309 -29.65 9.61 -5.19
N THR A 310 -28.49 8.96 -5.08
CA THR A 310 -28.28 7.58 -5.48
C THR A 310 -26.99 7.02 -4.88
N TYR A 311 -27.01 5.76 -4.50
CA TYR A 311 -25.81 5.01 -4.07
C TYR A 311 -25.02 4.43 -5.26
N THR A 312 -25.59 4.43 -6.46
CA THR A 312 -24.93 3.95 -7.67
C THR A 312 -24.07 5.04 -8.33
N ASN A 313 -23.17 4.63 -9.24
CA ASN A 313 -22.32 5.53 -10.04
C ASN A 313 -21.33 6.38 -9.20
N ARG A 314 -20.98 5.92 -8.02
CA ARG A 314 -19.84 6.44 -7.26
C ARG A 314 -18.56 5.84 -7.87
N THR A 315 -17.81 6.63 -8.61
CA THR A 315 -16.60 6.17 -9.30
C THR A 315 -15.36 6.61 -8.54
N THR A 316 -14.37 5.72 -8.46
CA THR A 316 -13.04 5.99 -7.87
C THR A 316 -12.28 6.99 -8.74
N ARG A 317 -11.76 8.02 -8.10
CA ARG A 317 -10.98 9.10 -8.70
C ARG A 317 -9.75 9.41 -7.85
N ALA A 318 -8.74 10.00 -8.46
CA ALA A 318 -7.59 10.53 -7.72
C ALA A 318 -7.23 11.94 -8.18
N GLN A 319 -6.61 12.70 -7.30
CA GLN A 319 -5.93 13.95 -7.60
C GLN A 319 -4.79 14.23 -6.62
N LYS A 320 -3.78 14.96 -7.09
CA LYS A 320 -2.67 15.41 -6.25
C LYS A 320 -3.15 16.43 -5.24
N ILE A 321 -2.68 16.31 -3.99
CA ILE A 321 -2.89 17.34 -2.97
C ILE A 321 -1.65 18.23 -2.83
N SER A 322 -1.84 19.39 -2.23
CA SER A 322 -0.76 20.29 -1.84
C SER A 322 -0.84 20.60 -0.34
N TRP A 323 0.07 21.41 0.13
CA TRP A 323 0.13 21.79 1.53
C TRP A 323 0.10 23.32 1.66
N ASN A 324 -0.76 23.81 2.53
CA ASN A 324 -0.86 25.24 2.84
C ASN A 324 0.37 25.72 3.64
N ALA A 325 0.55 27.03 3.71
CA ALA A 325 1.67 27.63 4.43
C ALA A 325 1.67 27.32 5.94
N ASP A 326 0.50 27.06 6.53
CA ASP A 326 0.33 26.63 7.93
C ASP A 326 0.60 25.12 8.14
N GLY A 327 0.93 24.39 7.09
CA GLY A 327 1.19 22.96 7.10
C GLY A 327 -0.07 22.09 7.01
N SER A 328 -1.25 22.66 6.86
CA SER A 328 -2.48 21.89 6.64
C SER A 328 -2.55 21.31 5.21
N PRO A 329 -3.15 20.13 5.00
CA PRO A 329 -3.37 19.59 3.67
C PRO A 329 -4.40 20.44 2.90
N ASN A 330 -4.10 20.69 1.63
CA ASN A 330 -5.01 21.34 0.69
C ASN A 330 -5.44 20.30 -0.34
N LEU A 331 -6.66 19.79 -0.18
CA LEU A 331 -7.24 18.77 -1.05
C LEU A 331 -7.64 19.33 -2.42
N GLY A 332 -7.68 20.66 -2.56
CA GLY A 332 -8.08 21.34 -3.80
C GLY A 332 -9.58 21.28 -4.06
N THR A 333 -9.95 21.49 -5.32
CA THR A 333 -11.34 21.34 -5.79
C THR A 333 -11.44 20.08 -6.65
N PRO A 334 -12.46 19.24 -6.50
CA PRO A 334 -12.63 18.04 -7.31
C PRO A 334 -12.52 18.32 -8.80
N LEU A 335 -11.73 17.51 -9.51
CA LEU A 335 -11.53 17.66 -10.95
C LEU A 335 -12.69 17.04 -11.73
N ALA A 336 -13.03 17.64 -12.85
CA ALA A 336 -14.04 17.11 -13.78
C ALA A 336 -13.66 15.68 -14.23
N MET A 337 -14.68 14.84 -14.47
CA MET A 337 -14.47 13.52 -15.06
C MET A 337 -13.73 13.64 -16.39
N GLY A 338 -12.73 12.82 -16.61
CA GLY A 338 -11.93 12.83 -17.84
C GLY A 338 -10.91 13.97 -17.96
N ALA A 339 -10.79 14.85 -16.95
CA ALA A 339 -9.74 15.88 -16.93
C ALA A 339 -8.36 15.23 -16.95
N THR A 340 -7.48 15.71 -17.81
CA THR A 340 -6.10 15.21 -17.92
C THR A 340 -5.28 15.69 -16.71
N GLN A 341 -4.59 14.77 -16.07
CA GLN A 341 -3.68 15.00 -14.94
C GLN A 341 -2.31 14.41 -15.26
N ASN A 342 -1.26 15.04 -14.74
CA ASN A 342 0.06 14.41 -14.75
C ASN A 342 0.04 13.18 -13.85
N LEU A 343 0.77 12.15 -14.24
CA LEU A 343 1.00 10.98 -13.40
C LEU A 343 1.75 11.36 -12.11
N PRO A 344 1.58 10.59 -11.03
CA PRO A 344 2.40 10.73 -9.83
C PRO A 344 3.90 10.62 -10.12
N SER A 345 4.72 11.33 -9.37
CA SER A 345 6.18 11.28 -9.53
C SER A 345 6.70 9.84 -9.36
N GLY A 346 7.49 9.38 -10.31
CA GLY A 346 7.98 8.00 -10.35
C GLY A 346 7.00 6.98 -10.94
N ASP A 347 5.78 7.39 -11.32
CA ASP A 347 4.84 6.52 -12.04
C ASP A 347 5.38 6.23 -13.46
N PRO A 348 5.50 4.95 -13.86
CA PRO A 348 6.11 4.58 -15.13
C PRO A 348 5.28 4.90 -16.38
N GLY A 349 4.02 5.26 -16.23
CA GLY A 349 3.15 5.66 -17.35
C GLY A 349 2.42 4.52 -18.04
N SER A 350 1.55 4.89 -18.99
CA SER A 350 0.63 4.00 -19.71
C SER A 350 1.30 3.10 -20.77
N GLY A 351 2.60 3.17 -20.91
CA GLY A 351 3.36 2.33 -21.83
C GLY A 351 3.72 0.97 -21.28
N ASN A 352 3.67 0.79 -19.95
CA ASN A 352 4.03 -0.47 -19.31
C ASN A 352 2.90 -1.49 -19.43
N TYR A 353 3.28 -2.75 -19.55
CA TYR A 353 2.31 -3.85 -19.60
C TYR A 353 2.90 -5.11 -18.97
N TRP A 354 2.02 -6.07 -18.65
CA TRP A 354 2.41 -7.37 -18.13
C TRP A 354 2.28 -8.44 -19.21
N ILE A 355 3.15 -9.41 -19.13
CA ILE A 355 3.06 -10.65 -19.91
C ILE A 355 2.87 -11.76 -18.88
N ASN A 356 1.66 -12.30 -18.80
CA ASN A 356 1.39 -13.47 -17.95
C ASN A 356 2.06 -14.72 -18.56
N ASP A 357 2.40 -15.68 -17.71
CA ASP A 357 2.98 -16.97 -18.10
C ASP A 357 2.07 -17.80 -19.02
N ASP A 358 0.77 -17.50 -19.03
CA ASP A 358 -0.23 -18.06 -19.95
C ASP A 358 -0.40 -17.29 -21.26
N SER A 359 0.27 -16.18 -21.45
CA SER A 359 0.20 -15.39 -22.70
C SER A 359 0.90 -16.11 -23.86
N ARG A 360 0.34 -17.25 -24.29
CA ARG A 360 0.89 -18.22 -25.26
C ARG A 360 0.91 -17.68 -26.69
N THR A 361 1.59 -16.58 -26.93
CA THR A 361 1.82 -16.05 -28.27
C THR A 361 3.32 -15.88 -28.54
N SER A 362 3.73 -16.00 -29.78
CA SER A 362 5.10 -15.74 -30.23
C SER A 362 5.36 -14.27 -30.58
N GLY A 363 4.29 -13.43 -30.52
CA GLY A 363 4.37 -11.99 -30.76
C GLY A 363 4.70 -11.18 -29.55
N ASP A 364 4.67 -9.85 -29.73
CA ASP A 364 4.82 -8.88 -28.62
C ASP A 364 3.77 -9.13 -27.55
N GLY A 365 4.20 -9.10 -26.29
CA GLY A 365 3.33 -9.41 -25.16
C GLY A 365 3.10 -10.90 -24.93
N GLY A 366 3.90 -11.79 -25.48
CA GLY A 366 3.75 -13.24 -25.34
C GLY A 366 4.92 -13.96 -24.72
N VAL A 367 4.65 -15.21 -24.29
CA VAL A 367 5.65 -16.16 -23.83
C VAL A 367 5.57 -17.48 -24.59
N THR A 368 6.71 -18.04 -24.94
CA THR A 368 6.84 -19.36 -25.58
C THR A 368 7.72 -20.27 -24.73
N TYR A 369 7.35 -21.56 -24.69
CA TYR A 369 8.07 -22.57 -23.93
C TYR A 369 8.71 -23.59 -24.83
N THR A 370 9.95 -24.03 -24.51
CA THR A 370 10.60 -25.16 -25.12
C THR A 370 10.85 -26.24 -24.07
N GLY A 371 10.64 -27.51 -24.45
CA GLY A 371 10.71 -28.63 -23.51
C GLY A 371 9.44 -28.79 -22.68
N THR A 372 9.52 -29.56 -21.59
CA THR A 372 8.37 -29.87 -20.73
C THR A 372 8.29 -28.90 -19.58
N TRP A 373 7.21 -28.16 -19.52
CA TRP A 373 6.84 -27.27 -18.43
C TRP A 373 5.52 -27.75 -17.81
N ASN A 374 5.48 -27.78 -16.50
CA ASN A 374 4.24 -27.98 -15.75
C ASN A 374 3.54 -26.64 -15.57
N SER A 375 2.24 -26.67 -15.39
CA SER A 375 1.44 -25.52 -15.02
C SER A 375 0.43 -25.91 -13.95
N GLY A 376 0.07 -24.98 -13.11
CA GLY A 376 -0.93 -25.25 -12.09
C GLY A 376 -1.48 -23.98 -11.44
N THR A 377 -2.69 -24.13 -10.91
CA THR A 377 -3.40 -23.10 -10.13
C THR A 377 -3.18 -23.29 -8.62
N GLY A 378 -2.26 -24.17 -8.23
CA GLY A 378 -1.99 -24.52 -6.84
C GLY A 378 -1.20 -23.49 -6.05
N CYS A 379 -0.64 -22.49 -6.70
CA CYS A 379 0.03 -21.36 -6.05
C CYS A 379 -0.95 -20.29 -5.54
N ALA A 380 -2.21 -20.42 -5.95
CA ALA A 380 -3.42 -19.71 -5.54
C ALA A 380 -3.21 -18.22 -5.18
N ALA A 381 -2.67 -17.89 -4.07
CA ALA A 381 -2.55 -16.52 -3.61
C ALA A 381 -1.09 -16.04 -3.58
N GLN A 382 -0.19 -16.76 -4.23
CA GLN A 382 1.25 -16.42 -4.30
C GLN A 382 1.75 -16.27 -5.74
N CYS A 383 0.85 -16.29 -6.72
CA CYS A 383 1.19 -16.07 -8.12
C CYS A 383 0.19 -15.12 -8.74
N PHE A 384 0.65 -14.40 -9.74
CA PHE A 384 -0.19 -13.52 -10.54
C PHE A 384 -1.30 -14.36 -11.22
N TRP A 385 -2.56 -13.94 -11.07
CA TRP A 385 -3.74 -14.66 -11.51
C TRP A 385 -3.86 -16.10 -10.99
N SER A 386 -3.14 -16.42 -9.90
CA SER A 386 -3.23 -17.69 -9.17
C SER A 386 -2.68 -18.91 -9.93
N ASP A 387 -1.81 -18.72 -10.91
CA ASP A 387 -1.16 -19.79 -11.66
C ASP A 387 0.32 -19.47 -11.91
N ASP A 388 1.12 -20.50 -12.20
CA ASP A 388 2.50 -20.38 -12.67
C ASP A 388 2.90 -21.56 -13.54
N HIS A 389 3.98 -21.40 -14.28
CA HIS A 389 4.64 -22.46 -15.04
C HIS A 389 6.00 -22.76 -14.44
N TRP A 390 6.34 -24.05 -14.27
CA TRP A 390 7.64 -24.44 -13.72
C TRP A 390 8.24 -25.67 -14.41
N SER A 391 9.55 -25.77 -14.35
CA SER A 391 10.31 -26.94 -14.84
C SER A 391 11.59 -27.15 -14.02
N ASP A 392 11.98 -28.43 -13.86
CA ASP A 392 13.26 -28.88 -13.29
C ASP A 392 14.20 -29.49 -14.34
N LYS A 393 13.78 -29.52 -15.60
CA LYS A 393 14.52 -30.17 -16.69
C LYS A 393 15.54 -29.19 -17.28
N ALA A 394 16.84 -29.52 -17.07
CA ALA A 394 17.94 -28.74 -17.65
C ALA A 394 17.76 -28.52 -19.18
N GLY A 395 17.96 -27.31 -19.63
CA GLY A 395 17.82 -26.92 -21.02
C GLY A 395 16.42 -26.44 -21.43
N ASN A 396 15.38 -26.70 -20.66
CA ASN A 396 14.05 -26.13 -20.93
C ASN A 396 14.09 -24.61 -20.85
N THR A 397 13.31 -23.93 -21.70
CA THR A 397 13.29 -22.46 -21.75
C THR A 397 11.88 -21.89 -21.75
N ALA A 398 11.71 -20.74 -21.09
CA ALA A 398 10.63 -19.79 -21.31
C ALA A 398 11.21 -18.53 -21.98
N THR A 399 10.59 -18.06 -23.06
CA THR A 399 11.04 -16.88 -23.79
C THR A 399 9.90 -15.89 -23.91
N PHE A 400 10.04 -14.75 -23.26
CA PHE A 400 9.14 -13.62 -23.35
C PHE A 400 9.54 -12.72 -24.51
N THR A 401 8.59 -12.36 -25.37
CA THR A 401 8.78 -11.40 -26.48
C THR A 401 8.07 -10.11 -26.10
N PHE A 402 8.79 -9.00 -26.13
CA PHE A 402 8.27 -7.72 -25.68
C PHE A 402 8.81 -6.54 -26.50
N SER A 403 8.06 -5.43 -26.49
CA SER A 403 8.52 -4.14 -27.02
C SER A 403 8.58 -3.14 -25.89
N GLY A 404 9.78 -2.66 -25.56
CA GLY A 404 9.99 -1.76 -24.42
C GLY A 404 11.45 -1.34 -24.29
N THR A 405 11.77 -0.75 -23.14
CA THR A 405 13.13 -0.32 -22.78
C THR A 405 13.70 -1.12 -21.62
N ARG A 406 12.88 -1.95 -20.96
CA ARG A 406 13.27 -2.78 -19.82
C ARG A 406 12.23 -3.87 -19.57
N ILE A 407 12.65 -4.98 -18.97
CA ILE A 407 11.76 -6.04 -18.52
C ILE A 407 12.17 -6.55 -17.13
N ALA A 408 11.20 -6.76 -16.26
CA ALA A 408 11.35 -7.43 -14.98
C ALA A 408 10.68 -8.80 -15.06
N LEU A 409 11.32 -9.85 -14.53
CA LEU A 409 10.74 -11.17 -14.34
C LEU A 409 10.35 -11.32 -12.86
N LEU A 410 9.09 -11.58 -12.61
CA LEU A 410 8.55 -11.91 -11.30
C LEU A 410 8.14 -13.37 -11.27
N SER A 411 8.35 -14.03 -10.14
CA SER A 411 8.02 -15.43 -9.97
C SER A 411 8.07 -15.85 -8.50
N VAL A 412 7.88 -17.14 -8.24
CA VAL A 412 7.92 -17.75 -6.92
C VAL A 412 9.35 -18.07 -6.50
N LYS A 413 9.72 -17.71 -5.26
CA LYS A 413 10.85 -18.29 -4.53
C LYS A 413 10.36 -19.41 -3.62
N ASP A 414 11.09 -20.54 -3.57
CA ASP A 414 10.74 -21.68 -2.73
C ASP A 414 11.99 -22.50 -2.35
N THR A 415 11.85 -23.34 -1.32
CA THR A 415 12.92 -24.23 -0.84
C THR A 415 13.36 -25.29 -1.86
N GLY A 416 12.48 -25.63 -2.82
CA GLY A 416 12.75 -26.55 -3.91
C GLY A 416 13.23 -25.90 -5.22
N ASN A 417 13.38 -24.56 -5.24
CA ASN A 417 13.75 -23.86 -6.44
C ASN A 417 15.26 -23.82 -6.66
N GLY A 418 15.66 -23.84 -7.92
CA GLY A 418 17.03 -23.89 -8.38
C GLY A 418 17.49 -22.62 -9.07
N ILE A 419 18.46 -22.78 -9.97
CA ILE A 419 19.14 -21.69 -10.67
C ILE A 419 18.68 -21.65 -12.12
N ALA A 420 18.21 -20.48 -12.57
CA ALA A 420 18.00 -20.17 -13.97
C ALA A 420 19.21 -19.46 -14.58
N ALA A 421 19.39 -19.59 -15.87
CA ALA A 421 20.24 -18.74 -16.69
C ALA A 421 19.34 -17.81 -17.52
N VAL A 422 19.44 -16.51 -17.26
CA VAL A 422 18.58 -15.48 -17.86
C VAL A 422 19.38 -14.63 -18.83
N SER A 423 18.87 -14.38 -20.03
CA SER A 423 19.51 -13.53 -21.03
C SER A 423 18.50 -12.68 -21.78
N VAL A 424 18.95 -11.51 -22.25
CA VAL A 424 18.18 -10.60 -23.11
C VAL A 424 18.80 -10.66 -24.51
N ASP A 425 17.99 -10.79 -25.57
CA ASP A 425 18.34 -10.76 -26.98
C ASP A 425 19.49 -11.72 -27.36
N GLY A 426 19.54 -12.88 -26.70
CA GLY A 426 20.60 -13.86 -26.92
C GLY A 426 21.99 -13.44 -26.43
N GLY A 427 22.06 -12.37 -25.62
CA GLY A 427 23.31 -11.92 -24.98
C GLY A 427 23.79 -12.87 -23.88
N PRO A 428 24.83 -12.47 -23.10
CA PRO A 428 25.38 -13.29 -22.02
C PRO A 428 24.33 -13.69 -21.00
N GLU A 429 24.36 -14.96 -20.60
CA GLU A 429 23.49 -15.51 -19.57
C GLU A 429 23.94 -15.03 -18.17
N GLN A 430 22.99 -14.52 -17.39
CA GLN A 430 23.14 -14.22 -15.96
C GLN A 430 22.50 -15.33 -15.15
N ARG A 431 23.21 -15.82 -14.14
CA ARG A 431 22.68 -16.82 -13.21
C ARG A 431 21.82 -16.16 -12.16
N VAL A 432 20.60 -16.67 -11.96
CA VAL A 432 19.61 -16.17 -11.02
C VAL A 432 19.16 -17.34 -10.14
N ASP A 433 19.29 -17.18 -8.83
CA ASP A 433 18.87 -18.20 -7.84
C ASP A 433 17.42 -17.91 -7.39
N PHE A 434 16.54 -18.86 -7.69
CA PHE A 434 15.12 -18.83 -7.31
C PHE A 434 14.86 -19.43 -5.93
N TYR A 435 15.92 -19.85 -5.21
CA TYR A 435 15.76 -20.33 -3.86
C TYR A 435 15.20 -19.27 -2.92
N GLY A 436 14.32 -19.70 -2.02
CA GLY A 436 13.83 -18.94 -0.87
C GLY A 436 13.60 -19.89 0.30
N ALA A 437 14.04 -19.52 1.51
CA ALA A 437 13.83 -20.31 2.71
C ALA A 437 12.35 -20.44 3.09
N ILE A 438 11.52 -19.53 2.58
CA ILE A 438 10.06 -19.50 2.72
C ILE A 438 9.50 -19.28 1.32
N ARG A 439 8.43 -20.04 0.96
CA ARG A 439 7.73 -19.81 -0.30
C ARG A 439 7.16 -18.40 -0.35
N THR A 440 7.59 -17.62 -1.35
CA THR A 440 7.14 -16.23 -1.55
C THR A 440 6.89 -16.04 -3.04
N GLY A 441 5.69 -15.62 -3.38
CA GLY A 441 5.29 -15.31 -4.77
C GLY A 441 5.58 -13.87 -5.16
N GLU A 442 5.30 -13.52 -6.41
CA GLU A 442 5.45 -12.16 -6.98
C GLU A 442 6.83 -11.53 -6.67
N THR A 443 7.85 -12.37 -6.51
CA THR A 443 9.20 -11.93 -6.15
C THR A 443 9.97 -11.58 -7.41
N LEU A 444 10.60 -10.40 -7.42
CA LEU A 444 11.51 -9.98 -8.50
C LEU A 444 12.70 -10.94 -8.57
N GLN A 445 12.81 -11.67 -9.69
CA GLN A 445 13.91 -12.59 -9.98
C GLN A 445 15.00 -11.93 -10.83
N TYR A 446 14.58 -11.13 -11.79
CA TYR A 446 15.50 -10.49 -12.74
C TYR A 446 14.95 -9.15 -13.19
N LEU A 447 15.82 -8.16 -13.33
CA LEU A 447 15.54 -6.87 -13.95
C LEU A 447 16.60 -6.61 -15.02
N SER A 448 16.18 -6.42 -16.28
CA SER A 448 17.11 -6.14 -17.36
C SER A 448 17.83 -4.79 -17.17
N PRO A 449 19.02 -4.60 -17.70
CA PRO A 449 19.54 -3.27 -17.99
C PRO A 449 18.55 -2.46 -18.83
N ARG A 450 18.75 -1.13 -18.92
CA ARG A 450 18.00 -0.32 -19.88
C ARG A 450 18.42 -0.68 -21.31
N LEU A 451 17.44 -0.96 -22.15
CA LEU A 451 17.56 -1.34 -23.54
C LEU A 451 17.23 -0.16 -24.46
N ALA A 452 17.53 -0.24 -25.73
CA ALA A 452 16.97 0.66 -26.73
C ALA A 452 15.44 0.43 -26.81
N SER A 453 14.66 1.47 -27.13
CA SER A 453 13.21 1.29 -27.34
C SER A 453 12.97 0.42 -28.57
N GLY A 454 12.23 -0.67 -28.43
CA GLY A 454 11.92 -1.58 -29.54
C GLY A 454 11.63 -3.00 -29.11
N PRO A 455 11.56 -3.94 -30.07
CA PRO A 455 11.29 -5.35 -29.81
C PRO A 455 12.52 -6.06 -29.22
N HIS A 456 12.28 -6.86 -28.19
CA HIS A 456 13.29 -7.60 -27.45
C HIS A 456 12.77 -8.98 -27.03
N THR A 457 13.68 -9.82 -26.54
CA THR A 457 13.38 -11.11 -25.93
C THR A 457 14.06 -11.26 -24.59
N LEU A 458 13.33 -11.80 -23.59
CA LEU A 458 13.89 -12.29 -22.32
C LEU A 458 13.80 -13.81 -22.34
N ARG A 459 14.94 -14.50 -22.26
CA ARG A 459 15.00 -15.95 -22.19
C ARG A 459 15.38 -16.41 -20.81
N VAL A 460 14.56 -17.27 -20.21
CA VAL A 460 14.78 -17.96 -18.93
C VAL A 460 15.05 -19.42 -19.23
N ARG A 461 16.25 -19.90 -18.94
CA ARG A 461 16.65 -21.29 -19.17
C ARG A 461 16.89 -21.99 -17.83
N VAL A 462 16.27 -23.14 -17.63
CA VAL A 462 16.51 -24.05 -16.51
C VAL A 462 17.92 -24.60 -16.61
N THR A 463 18.76 -24.42 -15.58
CA THR A 463 20.13 -24.97 -15.58
C THR A 463 20.19 -26.42 -15.11
N GLY A 464 19.22 -26.86 -14.30
CA GLY A 464 19.25 -28.12 -13.55
C GLY A 464 20.12 -28.04 -12.29
N GLU A 465 20.69 -26.88 -11.99
CA GLU A 465 21.53 -26.64 -10.82
C GLU A 465 20.72 -25.96 -9.72
N HIS A 466 21.22 -26.07 -8.49
CA HIS A 466 20.63 -25.40 -7.33
C HIS A 466 21.74 -24.99 -6.34
N SER A 467 21.42 -24.05 -5.44
CA SER A 467 22.28 -23.69 -4.32
C SER A 467 22.28 -24.79 -3.24
N ALA A 468 23.30 -24.82 -2.40
CA ALA A 468 23.43 -25.84 -1.34
C ALA A 468 22.27 -25.85 -0.34
N ALA A 469 21.55 -24.75 -0.24
CA ALA A 469 20.38 -24.59 0.66
C ALA A 469 19.09 -25.15 0.05
N SER A 470 19.03 -25.33 -1.26
CA SER A 470 17.84 -25.79 -1.96
C SER A 470 17.73 -27.33 -1.98
N THR A 471 16.50 -27.83 -1.94
CA THR A 471 16.18 -29.26 -2.05
C THR A 471 15.86 -29.73 -3.47
N GLY A 472 15.88 -28.82 -4.46
CA GLY A 472 15.56 -29.11 -5.85
C GLY A 472 16.08 -28.07 -6.83
N SER A 473 15.75 -28.25 -8.10
CA SER A 473 16.23 -27.38 -9.20
C SER A 473 15.08 -26.77 -10.00
N PHE A 474 13.91 -26.60 -9.42
CA PHE A 474 12.77 -26.01 -10.09
C PHE A 474 13.03 -24.54 -10.40
N VAL A 475 12.64 -24.12 -11.60
CA VAL A 475 12.56 -22.74 -12.04
C VAL A 475 11.12 -22.47 -12.41
N SER A 476 10.49 -21.52 -11.77
CA SER A 476 9.14 -21.07 -12.10
C SER A 476 9.18 -19.75 -12.87
N VAL A 477 8.19 -19.52 -13.70
CA VAL A 477 7.87 -18.24 -14.32
C VAL A 477 6.40 -17.95 -14.05
N ASP A 478 6.09 -16.72 -13.71
CA ASP A 478 4.77 -16.27 -13.35
C ASP A 478 4.37 -15.10 -14.26
N ARG A 479 5.02 -13.97 -14.17
CA ARG A 479 4.79 -12.84 -15.08
C ARG A 479 6.07 -12.07 -15.39
N ALA A 480 6.03 -11.30 -16.45
CA ALA A 480 7.02 -10.28 -16.72
C ALA A 480 6.36 -8.89 -16.79
N GLU A 481 7.04 -7.88 -16.27
CA GLU A 481 6.66 -6.48 -16.41
C GLU A 481 7.54 -5.81 -17.46
N VAL A 482 6.92 -5.16 -18.44
CA VAL A 482 7.61 -4.46 -19.53
C VAL A 482 7.48 -2.96 -19.33
N TYR A 483 8.60 -2.26 -19.37
CA TYR A 483 8.69 -0.80 -19.26
C TYR A 483 8.95 -0.21 -20.65
N LYS A 484 8.27 0.89 -21.00
CA LYS A 484 8.39 1.55 -22.33
C LYS A 484 9.05 2.92 -22.29
N ASP A 485 9.45 3.42 -21.14
CA ASP A 485 10.07 4.73 -20.94
C ASP A 485 11.61 4.77 -21.03
#